data_f911584ed0f7eaabbc689b5b841c23e4
#
_entry.id   f911584ed0f7eaabbc689b5b841c23e4
#
_cell.length_a   1.000
_cell.length_b   1.000
_cell.length_c   1.000
_cell.angle_alpha   90.00
_cell.angle_beta   90.00
_cell.angle_gamma   90.00
#
_symmetry.space_group_name_H-M   'P 1'
#
loop_
_entity.id
_entity.type
_entity.pdbx_description
1 polymer ?
#
loop_
_entity_poly.entity_id
_entity_poly.type
_entity_poly.pdbx_seq_one_letter_code
_entity_poly.pdbx_strand_id
1 'polypeptide(L)' 'MMEKRIIELTKVNDGSQCLLCCEREATVEVNINRVKYDDGVIGFNVCDVCLSQMQNDIHKICE' A
#
# COMPACT_ATOMS: atom_id res chain seq x y z
N MET A 1 -20.08 -9.25 -12.62
CA MET A 1 -19.82 -7.91 -12.09
C MET A 1 -18.41 -7.79 -11.57
N MET A 2 -17.73 -6.76 -11.97
CA MET A 2 -16.35 -6.55 -11.55
C MET A 2 -16.31 -5.65 -10.32
N GLU A 3 -15.70 -6.15 -9.28
CA GLU A 3 -15.49 -5.34 -8.10
C GLU A 3 -14.16 -4.63 -8.20
N LYS A 4 -14.20 -3.32 -7.98
CA LYS A 4 -12.99 -2.53 -7.95
C LYS A 4 -12.34 -2.69 -6.59
N ARG A 5 -11.07 -3.06 -6.59
CA ARG A 5 -10.34 -3.20 -5.34
C ARG A 5 -10.01 -1.83 -4.77
N ILE A 6 -10.21 -1.69 -3.48
CA ILE A 6 -9.85 -0.45 -2.80
C ILE A 6 -8.33 -0.34 -2.69
N ILE A 7 -7.67 -1.44 -2.38
CA ILE A 7 -6.22 -1.45 -2.26
C ILE A 7 -5.63 -2.44 -3.25
N GLU A 8 -4.64 -1.98 -4.00
CA GLU A 8 -3.90 -2.83 -4.91
C GLU A 8 -2.43 -2.80 -4.53
N LEU A 9 -1.80 -3.97 -4.54
CA LEU A 9 -0.39 -4.12 -4.20
C LEU A 9 0.38 -4.55 -5.43
N THR A 10 1.47 -3.85 -5.71
CA THR A 10 2.32 -4.14 -6.85
C THR A 10 3.75 -4.22 -6.37
N LYS A 11 4.49 -5.21 -6.86
CA LYS A 11 5.90 -5.33 -6.52
C LYS A 11 6.69 -4.26 -7.24
N VAL A 12 7.60 -3.61 -6.52
CA VAL A 12 8.49 -2.62 -7.11
C VAL A 12 9.94 -3.05 -6.90
N ASN A 13 10.77 -2.67 -7.84
CA ASN A 13 12.17 -3.05 -7.83
C ASN A 13 13.01 -1.93 -8.46
N ASP A 14 12.70 -0.71 -8.09
CA ASP A 14 13.34 0.46 -8.68
C ASP A 14 14.28 1.17 -7.72
N GLY A 15 14.54 0.60 -6.56
CA GLY A 15 15.40 1.20 -5.58
C GLY A 15 14.76 2.29 -4.75
N SER A 16 13.46 2.42 -4.83
CA SER A 16 12.75 3.43 -4.03
C SER A 16 12.87 3.13 -2.54
N GLN A 17 12.90 4.17 -1.76
CA GLN A 17 13.00 4.05 -0.32
C GLN A 17 11.60 3.92 0.28
N CYS A 18 11.49 3.10 1.35
CA CYS A 18 10.22 2.95 2.06
C CYS A 18 9.78 4.31 2.60
N LEU A 19 8.52 4.65 2.35
CA LEU A 19 7.97 5.92 2.79
C LEU A 19 7.80 5.99 4.31
N LEU A 20 7.58 4.84 4.94
CA LEU A 20 7.25 4.80 6.36
C LEU A 20 8.47 4.77 7.27
N CYS A 21 9.39 3.84 7.03
CA CYS A 21 10.56 3.74 7.90
C CYS A 21 11.77 4.50 7.36
N CYS A 22 11.82 4.72 6.05
CA CYS A 22 12.92 5.41 5.39
C CYS A 22 14.28 4.77 5.61
N GLU A 23 14.29 3.51 6.06
CA GLU A 23 15.52 2.79 6.34
C GLU A 23 15.75 1.64 5.38
N ARG A 24 14.70 1.13 4.79
CA ARG A 24 14.75 -0.03 3.90
C ARG A 24 14.29 0.35 2.51
N GLU A 25 14.75 -0.43 1.55
CA GLU A 25 14.29 -0.27 0.19
C GLU A 25 12.86 -0.77 0.08
N ALA A 26 12.03 0.00 -0.60
CA ALA A 26 10.63 -0.39 -0.80
C ALA A 26 10.54 -1.56 -1.76
N THR A 27 9.70 -2.52 -1.43
CA THR A 27 9.48 -3.71 -2.26
C THR A 27 8.06 -3.79 -2.79
N VAL A 28 7.16 -2.97 -2.26
CA VAL A 28 5.74 -3.01 -2.63
C VAL A 28 5.24 -1.58 -2.80
N GLU A 29 4.49 -1.38 -3.87
CA GLU A 29 3.75 -0.14 -4.07
C GLU A 29 2.29 -0.39 -3.66
N VAL A 30 1.81 0.44 -2.75
CA VAL A 30 0.42 0.38 -2.27
C VAL A 30 -0.36 1.45 -3.00
N ASN A 31 -1.39 1.04 -3.71
CA ASN A 31 -2.28 1.96 -4.41
C ASN A 31 -3.66 1.87 -3.81
N ILE A 32 -4.16 3.00 -3.36
CA ILE A 32 -5.49 3.09 -2.77
C ILE A 32 -6.41 3.78 -3.77
N ASN A 33 -7.43 3.07 -4.21
CA ASN A 33 -8.39 3.57 -5.17
C ASN A 33 -9.57 4.19 -4.45
N ARG A 34 -9.88 5.42 -4.81
CA ARG A 34 -11.03 6.11 -4.23
C ARG A 34 -12.30 5.58 -4.89
N VAL A 35 -13.20 5.07 -4.07
CA VAL A 35 -14.41 4.41 -4.58
C VAL A 35 -15.35 5.39 -5.26
N LYS A 36 -15.42 6.61 -4.74
CA LYS A 36 -16.35 7.63 -5.25
C LYS A 36 -15.81 8.40 -6.45
N TYR A 37 -14.51 8.47 -6.61
CA TYR A 37 -13.88 9.31 -7.62
C TYR A 37 -12.97 8.46 -8.49
N ASP A 38 -13.21 8.47 -9.77
CA ASP A 38 -12.45 7.64 -10.71
C ASP A 38 -11.00 8.07 -10.87
N ASP A 39 -10.73 9.35 -10.62
CA ASP A 39 -9.40 9.89 -10.81
C ASP A 39 -8.58 9.98 -9.51
N GLY A 40 -9.11 9.49 -8.42
CA GLY A 40 -8.42 9.60 -7.14
C GLY A 40 -7.67 8.34 -6.79
N VAL A 41 -6.38 8.31 -7.11
CA VAL A 41 -5.51 7.21 -6.71
C VAL A 41 -4.40 7.76 -5.84
N ILE A 42 -4.24 7.16 -4.67
CA ILE A 42 -3.15 7.50 -3.76
C ILE A 42 -2.18 6.33 -3.75
N GLY A 43 -0.92 6.61 -4.07
CA GLY A 43 0.09 5.56 -4.13
C GLY A 43 1.31 5.90 -3.33
N PHE A 44 1.91 4.90 -2.71
CA PHE A 44 3.17 5.07 -2.00
C PHE A 44 3.90 3.74 -1.95
N ASN A 45 5.22 3.81 -1.78
CA ASN A 45 6.07 2.62 -1.75
C ASN A 45 6.50 2.31 -0.32
N VAL A 46 6.42 1.04 0.06
CA VAL A 46 6.78 0.60 1.41
C VAL A 46 7.57 -0.70 1.33
N CYS A 47 8.34 -0.99 2.37
CA CYS A 47 9.00 -2.28 2.48
C CYS A 47 8.01 -3.31 3.03
N ASP A 48 8.38 -4.59 2.86
CA ASP A 48 7.52 -5.67 3.29
C ASP A 48 7.28 -5.68 4.80
N VAL A 49 8.27 -5.25 5.57
CA VAL A 49 8.13 -5.18 7.03
C VAL A 49 7.07 -4.15 7.42
N CYS A 50 7.12 -2.97 6.82
CA CYS A 50 6.13 -1.93 7.11
C CYS A 50 4.74 -2.34 6.61
N LEU A 51 4.68 -3.03 5.48
CA LEU A 51 3.41 -3.51 4.96
C LEU A 51 2.76 -4.50 5.92
N SER A 52 3.54 -5.44 6.45
CA SER A 52 3.04 -6.40 7.43
C SER A 52 2.54 -5.70 8.68
N GLN A 53 3.26 -4.69 9.13
CA GLN A 53 2.85 -3.93 10.31
C GLN A 53 1.53 -3.20 10.06
N MET A 54 1.38 -2.62 8.89
CA MET A 54 0.13 -1.94 8.52
C MET A 54 -1.05 -2.91 8.53
N GLN A 55 -0.87 -4.09 7.95
CA GLN A 55 -1.93 -5.09 7.91
C GLN A 55 -2.34 -5.52 9.31
N ASN A 56 -1.36 -5.67 10.19
CA ASN A 56 -1.60 -6.04 11.57
C ASN A 56 -2.40 -4.96 12.30
N ASP A 57 -2.01 -3.72 12.11
CA ASP A 57 -2.67 -2.59 12.76
C ASP A 57 -4.10 -2.42 12.28
N ILE A 58 -4.32 -2.58 10.98
CA ILE A 58 -5.65 -2.50 10.41
C ILE A 58 -6.53 -3.61 10.96
N HIS A 59 -5.99 -4.81 11.07
CA HIS A 59 -6.73 -5.94 11.61
C HIS A 59 -7.18 -5.69 13.04
N LYS A 60 -6.32 -5.11 13.85
CA LYS A 60 -6.66 -4.79 15.24
C LYS A 60 -7.77 -3.76 15.35
N ILE A 61 -7.77 -2.79 14.46
CA ILE A 61 -8.78 -1.74 14.47
C ILE A 61 -10.15 -2.29 14.06
N CYS A 62 -10.14 -3.23 13.12
CA CYS A 62 -11.38 -3.79 12.57
C CYS A 62 -11.93 -4.96 13.38
N GLU A 63 -11.24 -5.38 14.39
CA GLU A 63 -11.68 -6.51 15.22
C GLU A 63 -12.93 -6.23 15.99
#